data_a459476c508e8fec09036f8c6e5cb664
#
_entry.id   a459476c508e8fec09036f8c6e5cb664
#
_cell.length_a   1.000
_cell.length_b   1.000
_cell.length_c   1.000
_cell.angle_alpha   90.00
_cell.angle_beta   90.00
_cell.angle_gamma   90.00
#
_symmetry.space_group_name_H-M   'P 1'
#
loop_
_entity.id
_entity.type
_entity.pdbx_description
1 polymer ?
#
loop_
_entity_poly.entity_id
_entity_poly.type
_entity_poly.pdbx_seq_one_letter_code
_entity_poly.pdbx_strand_id
1 'polypeptide(L)'
;FVPVYWMATEDHDFDEINYFNFKGKKFRWNKESSGPVGRLSTEGLADVLDVFSLELGQGNNAETIKKLFEEAYLKHDNLANATRFLANSLFGEYGLVILDADDKDFKTLFIPFVKEELLKQTSSKKVLESTEKLKDYNVQVNPRDINLFYIEDDLRERIIYQNETYYVNKTDIKFSEKELLSELENHPEKFSPNVIMRPLYQEVILPNLCYIGGGGELAYWLELKSFFDTVNITFPILLLRNSVLLATEKQAKKADKLNLTWNDLFMKQADLGNEKIKSFSEFAIDFSEQKAFLRQQFENLHTIASKTDQSFSGAVKAQETKQIKGLENLEKRLLKAEKRKHSEELERIMDLQNQLFPIKSLQERQTNFSEFYVTDGDALIPKLLASLKPLENRFDIIIL
;
A
#
# COMPACT_ATOMS: atom_id res chain seq x y z
N PHE A 1 -22.68 12.88 10.60
CA PHE A 1 -21.70 12.38 9.62
C PHE A 1 -21.96 10.92 9.36
N VAL A 2 -21.72 10.45 8.14
CA VAL A 2 -21.82 9.04 7.74
C VAL A 2 -20.51 8.62 7.11
N PRO A 3 -20.04 7.37 7.29
CA PRO A 3 -18.90 6.82 6.58
C PRO A 3 -19.30 6.55 5.12
N VAL A 4 -18.40 6.90 4.18
CA VAL A 4 -18.59 6.64 2.76
C VAL A 4 -17.42 5.86 2.22
N TYR A 5 -17.69 4.79 1.50
CA TYR A 5 -16.73 4.05 0.71
C TYR A 5 -16.82 4.49 -0.75
N TRP A 6 -15.75 5.12 -1.22
CA TRP A 6 -15.57 5.51 -2.62
C TRP A 6 -14.97 4.33 -3.38
N MET A 7 -15.72 3.72 -4.28
CA MET A 7 -15.21 2.61 -5.09
C MET A 7 -14.34 3.13 -6.23
N ALA A 8 -13.18 2.51 -6.44
CA ALA A 8 -12.25 2.84 -7.52
C ALA A 8 -12.63 2.13 -8.84
N THR A 9 -13.90 2.22 -9.24
CA THR A 9 -14.48 1.49 -10.37
C THR A 9 -13.95 1.93 -11.73
N GLU A 10 -13.47 3.16 -11.83
CA GLU A 10 -12.89 3.74 -13.05
C GLU A 10 -11.43 3.36 -13.27
N ASP A 11 -10.77 2.70 -12.31
CA ASP A 11 -9.36 2.32 -12.45
C ASP A 11 -9.19 1.21 -13.51
N HIS A 12 -7.97 1.04 -14.01
CA HIS A 12 -7.66 0.06 -15.05
C HIS A 12 -6.53 -0.92 -14.65
N ASP A 13 -6.03 -0.82 -13.41
CA ASP A 13 -4.95 -1.66 -12.91
C ASP A 13 -5.47 -3.03 -12.47
N PHE A 14 -5.95 -3.81 -13.44
CA PHE A 14 -6.54 -5.13 -13.20
C PHE A 14 -5.57 -6.09 -12.50
N ASP A 15 -4.28 -6.00 -12.78
CA ASP A 15 -3.27 -6.84 -12.14
C ASP A 15 -3.14 -6.64 -10.61
N GLU A 16 -3.58 -5.50 -10.10
CA GLU A 16 -3.62 -5.23 -8.66
C GLU A 16 -4.81 -5.88 -7.95
N ILE A 17 -5.92 -6.12 -8.67
CA ILE A 17 -7.18 -6.59 -8.10
C ILE A 17 -7.58 -8.00 -8.53
N ASN A 18 -6.89 -8.60 -9.51
CA ASN A 18 -7.25 -9.89 -10.07
C ASN A 18 -6.88 -11.09 -9.19
N TYR A 19 -6.45 -10.87 -7.96
CA TYR A 19 -6.10 -11.93 -7.03
C TYR A 19 -6.30 -11.55 -5.56
N PHE A 20 -6.35 -12.55 -4.73
CA PHE A 20 -6.22 -12.44 -3.27
C PHE A 20 -5.39 -13.60 -2.71
N ASN A 21 -4.90 -13.45 -1.49
CA ASN A 21 -4.15 -14.50 -0.81
C ASN A 21 -4.95 -15.05 0.38
N PHE A 22 -4.98 -16.36 0.52
CA PHE A 22 -5.61 -17.06 1.62
C PHE A 22 -4.71 -18.23 2.05
N LYS A 23 -4.35 -18.30 3.33
CA LYS A 23 -3.43 -19.30 3.90
C LYS A 23 -2.13 -19.46 3.10
N GLY A 24 -1.55 -18.34 2.65
CA GLY A 24 -0.31 -18.31 1.88
C GLY A 24 -0.43 -18.75 0.41
N LYS A 25 -1.62 -19.09 -0.07
CA LYS A 25 -1.91 -19.42 -1.47
C LYS A 25 -2.51 -18.23 -2.18
N LYS A 26 -2.12 -18.02 -3.43
CA LYS A 26 -2.68 -16.98 -4.29
C LYS A 26 -3.81 -17.55 -5.13
N PHE A 27 -4.99 -16.94 -5.04
CA PHE A 27 -6.16 -17.22 -5.87
C PHE A 27 -6.25 -16.13 -6.91
N ARG A 28 -6.17 -16.46 -8.17
CA ARG A 28 -6.11 -15.48 -9.26
C ARG A 28 -7.24 -15.69 -10.24
N TRP A 29 -7.90 -14.59 -10.59
CA TRP A 29 -8.83 -14.51 -11.69
C TRP A 29 -8.06 -14.24 -12.99
N ASN A 30 -7.98 -15.25 -13.86
CA ASN A 30 -7.28 -15.16 -15.14
C ASN A 30 -8.27 -14.64 -16.20
N LYS A 31 -8.17 -13.36 -16.50
CA LYS A 31 -8.98 -12.68 -17.51
C LYS A 31 -8.11 -11.65 -18.21
N GLU A 32 -8.26 -11.49 -19.52
CA GLU A 32 -7.77 -10.32 -20.21
C GLU A 32 -8.69 -9.14 -19.91
N SER A 33 -8.10 -8.00 -19.60
CA SER A 33 -8.83 -6.82 -19.19
C SER A 33 -8.25 -5.59 -19.84
N SER A 34 -9.14 -4.73 -20.31
CA SER A 34 -8.89 -3.36 -20.71
C SER A 34 -10.01 -2.46 -20.18
N GLY A 35 -9.78 -1.17 -20.12
CA GLY A 35 -10.78 -0.22 -19.63
C GLY A 35 -11.03 -0.23 -18.13
N PRO A 36 -12.15 0.38 -17.68
CA PRO A 36 -12.48 0.52 -16.27
C PRO A 36 -12.82 -0.81 -15.61
N VAL A 37 -12.12 -1.13 -14.49
CA VAL A 37 -12.29 -2.43 -13.82
C VAL A 37 -13.69 -2.65 -13.25
N GLY A 38 -14.39 -1.59 -12.87
CA GLY A 38 -15.78 -1.69 -12.36
C GLY A 38 -16.77 -2.20 -13.39
N ARG A 39 -16.52 -1.94 -14.67
CA ARG A 39 -17.37 -2.39 -15.80
C ARG A 39 -17.09 -3.82 -16.22
N LEU A 40 -16.01 -4.44 -15.74
CA LEU A 40 -15.66 -5.82 -16.12
C LEU A 40 -16.73 -6.81 -15.72
N SER A 41 -17.11 -7.66 -16.67
CA SER A 41 -17.98 -8.82 -16.41
C SER A 41 -17.32 -9.77 -15.41
N THR A 42 -18.10 -10.30 -14.49
CA THR A 42 -17.69 -11.29 -13.45
C THR A 42 -17.49 -12.70 -14.00
N GLU A 43 -17.61 -12.90 -15.30
CA GLU A 43 -17.40 -14.19 -15.97
C GLU A 43 -16.01 -14.79 -15.63
N GLY A 44 -15.99 -16.09 -15.33
CA GLY A 44 -14.79 -16.83 -14.92
C GLY A 44 -14.51 -16.81 -13.42
N LEU A 45 -15.26 -16.06 -12.59
CA LEU A 45 -15.10 -16.08 -11.13
C LEU A 45 -15.67 -17.34 -10.47
N ALA A 46 -16.52 -18.11 -11.17
CA ALA A 46 -16.97 -19.43 -10.70
C ALA A 46 -15.80 -20.39 -10.48
N ASP A 47 -14.83 -20.43 -11.42
CA ASP A 47 -13.63 -21.27 -11.31
C ASP A 47 -12.78 -20.88 -10.09
N VAL A 48 -12.72 -19.57 -9.79
CA VAL A 48 -12.01 -19.07 -8.62
C VAL A 48 -12.72 -19.51 -7.33
N LEU A 49 -14.07 -19.47 -7.30
CA LEU A 49 -14.84 -19.91 -6.15
C LEU A 49 -14.67 -21.43 -5.92
N ASP A 50 -14.64 -22.23 -6.96
CA ASP A 50 -14.46 -23.68 -6.84
C ASP A 50 -13.13 -24.02 -6.16
N VAL A 51 -12.02 -23.43 -6.64
CA VAL A 51 -10.70 -23.64 -6.04
C VAL A 51 -10.62 -23.08 -4.62
N PHE A 52 -11.19 -21.90 -4.41
CA PHE A 52 -11.20 -21.24 -3.08
C PHE A 52 -12.03 -22.05 -2.07
N SER A 53 -13.15 -22.62 -2.50
CA SER A 53 -14.03 -23.43 -1.65
C SER A 53 -13.33 -24.68 -1.09
N LEU A 54 -12.43 -25.29 -1.87
CA LEU A 54 -11.62 -26.42 -1.41
C LEU A 54 -10.69 -26.03 -0.25
N GLU A 55 -10.09 -24.84 -0.33
CA GLU A 55 -9.17 -24.35 0.71
C GLU A 55 -9.88 -23.78 1.94
N LEU A 56 -11.08 -23.24 1.78
CA LEU A 56 -11.93 -22.81 2.90
C LEU A 56 -12.30 -24.00 3.79
N GLY A 57 -12.51 -25.16 3.17
CA GLY A 57 -12.91 -26.39 3.86
C GLY A 57 -14.40 -26.38 4.25
N GLN A 58 -14.70 -27.00 5.40
CA GLN A 58 -16.06 -27.17 5.93
C GLN A 58 -16.24 -26.36 7.23
N GLY A 59 -17.49 -26.03 7.52
CA GLY A 59 -17.88 -25.31 8.74
C GLY A 59 -18.77 -24.10 8.44
N ASN A 60 -19.54 -23.65 9.42
CA ASN A 60 -20.54 -22.60 9.21
C ASN A 60 -19.92 -21.30 8.65
N ASN A 61 -18.81 -20.85 9.20
CA ASN A 61 -18.15 -19.64 8.75
C ASN A 61 -17.57 -19.79 7.33
N ALA A 62 -17.06 -20.98 6.98
CA ALA A 62 -16.60 -21.29 5.62
C ALA A 62 -17.75 -21.23 4.62
N GLU A 63 -18.90 -21.83 4.96
CA GLU A 63 -20.10 -21.77 4.12
C GLU A 63 -20.64 -20.34 3.97
N THR A 64 -20.58 -19.53 5.02
CA THR A 64 -20.94 -18.11 4.95
C THR A 64 -20.05 -17.35 3.94
N ILE A 65 -18.74 -17.59 3.95
CA ILE A 65 -17.81 -16.96 2.97
C ILE A 65 -18.09 -17.45 1.55
N LYS A 66 -18.32 -18.74 1.35
CA LYS A 66 -18.66 -19.29 0.02
C LYS A 66 -19.93 -18.64 -0.53
N LYS A 67 -20.97 -18.58 0.30
CA LYS A 67 -22.24 -17.94 -0.06
C LYS A 67 -22.06 -16.44 -0.36
N LEU A 68 -21.30 -15.74 0.45
CA LEU A 68 -21.01 -14.32 0.25
C LEU A 68 -20.29 -14.07 -1.08
N PHE A 69 -19.30 -14.92 -1.42
CA PHE A 69 -18.61 -14.86 -2.71
C PHE A 69 -19.57 -15.18 -3.88
N GLU A 70 -20.34 -16.23 -3.76
CA GLU A 70 -21.33 -16.62 -4.77
C GLU A 70 -22.33 -15.49 -5.04
N GLU A 71 -22.92 -14.95 -3.98
CA GLU A 71 -23.91 -13.87 -4.11
C GLU A 71 -23.30 -12.59 -4.67
N ALA A 72 -22.07 -12.22 -4.26
CA ALA A 72 -21.39 -11.04 -4.76
C ALA A 72 -20.98 -11.20 -6.24
N TYR A 73 -20.25 -12.25 -6.55
CA TYR A 73 -19.53 -12.35 -7.82
C TYR A 73 -20.20 -13.22 -8.89
N LEU A 74 -21.13 -14.12 -8.51
CA LEU A 74 -21.82 -14.97 -9.50
C LEU A 74 -23.27 -14.53 -9.78
N LYS A 75 -23.82 -13.61 -8.97
CA LYS A 75 -25.18 -13.08 -9.16
C LYS A 75 -25.23 -11.63 -9.62
N HIS A 76 -24.07 -11.02 -9.90
CA HIS A 76 -23.97 -9.68 -10.44
C HIS A 76 -23.18 -9.69 -11.75
N ASP A 77 -23.57 -8.83 -12.68
CA ASP A 77 -23.05 -8.85 -14.05
C ASP A 77 -21.68 -8.17 -14.18
N ASN A 78 -21.32 -7.29 -13.24
CA ASN A 78 -20.05 -6.55 -13.28
C ASN A 78 -19.41 -6.43 -11.89
N LEU A 79 -18.11 -6.09 -11.91
CA LEU A 79 -17.31 -6.02 -10.71
C LEU A 79 -17.73 -4.88 -9.76
N ALA A 80 -18.24 -3.75 -10.27
CA ALA A 80 -18.75 -2.65 -9.46
C ALA A 80 -19.93 -3.09 -8.59
N ASN A 81 -20.94 -3.74 -9.20
CA ASN A 81 -22.12 -4.24 -8.50
C ASN A 81 -21.74 -5.35 -7.50
N ALA A 82 -20.85 -6.26 -7.88
CA ALA A 82 -20.31 -7.30 -7.01
C ALA A 82 -19.63 -6.72 -5.77
N THR A 83 -18.75 -5.72 -5.97
CA THR A 83 -18.03 -5.03 -4.90
C THR A 83 -18.97 -4.26 -3.98
N ARG A 84 -19.96 -3.57 -4.55
CA ARG A 84 -21.00 -2.86 -3.79
C ARG A 84 -21.79 -3.84 -2.91
N PHE A 85 -22.22 -4.97 -3.45
CA PHE A 85 -22.93 -6.00 -2.69
C PHE A 85 -22.07 -6.53 -1.54
N LEU A 86 -20.80 -6.89 -1.82
CA LEU A 86 -19.87 -7.40 -0.81
C LEU A 86 -19.65 -6.39 0.32
N ALA A 87 -19.34 -5.15 -0.02
CA ALA A 87 -19.11 -4.10 0.96
C ALA A 87 -20.37 -3.79 1.78
N ASN A 88 -21.54 -3.77 1.16
CA ASN A 88 -22.81 -3.59 1.86
C ASN A 88 -23.14 -4.75 2.80
N SER A 89 -22.87 -5.99 2.37
CA SER A 89 -23.09 -7.19 3.20
C SER A 89 -22.22 -7.20 4.46
N LEU A 90 -20.99 -6.66 4.37
CA LEU A 90 -20.05 -6.61 5.49
C LEU A 90 -20.24 -5.40 6.40
N PHE A 91 -20.64 -4.24 5.86
CA PHE A 91 -20.58 -2.97 6.58
C PHE A 91 -21.86 -2.14 6.55
N GLY A 92 -22.91 -2.60 5.82
CA GLY A 92 -24.16 -1.85 5.68
C GLY A 92 -24.87 -1.63 7.02
N GLU A 93 -24.85 -2.61 7.92
CA GLU A 93 -25.44 -2.49 9.28
C GLU A 93 -24.77 -1.39 10.12
N TYR A 94 -23.52 -1.02 9.81
CA TYR A 94 -22.77 0.06 10.47
C TYR A 94 -23.00 1.43 9.80
N GLY A 95 -23.91 1.51 8.82
CA GLY A 95 -24.28 2.73 8.15
C GLY A 95 -23.30 3.18 7.06
N LEU A 96 -22.47 2.28 6.53
CA LEU A 96 -21.57 2.59 5.41
C LEU A 96 -22.38 2.88 4.13
N VAL A 97 -22.19 4.06 3.56
CA VAL A 97 -22.68 4.41 2.22
C VAL A 97 -21.63 4.03 1.19
N ILE A 98 -22.03 3.39 0.10
CA ILE A 98 -21.13 2.91 -0.94
C ILE A 98 -21.42 3.68 -2.23
N LEU A 99 -20.42 4.40 -2.74
CA LEU A 99 -20.54 5.29 -3.87
C LEU A 99 -19.70 4.77 -5.04
N ASP A 100 -20.33 4.72 -6.22
CA ASP A 100 -19.67 4.40 -7.47
C ASP A 100 -19.28 5.69 -8.20
N ALA A 101 -17.98 5.87 -8.41
CA ALA A 101 -17.46 7.04 -9.09
C ALA A 101 -17.84 7.11 -10.60
N ASP A 102 -18.14 5.98 -11.19
CA ASP A 102 -18.47 5.87 -12.64
C ASP A 102 -19.95 6.19 -12.96
N ASP A 103 -20.67 6.71 -11.98
CA ASP A 103 -22.06 7.12 -12.14
C ASP A 103 -22.20 8.40 -12.99
N LYS A 104 -23.05 8.34 -14.02
CA LYS A 104 -23.26 9.44 -14.97
C LYS A 104 -23.79 10.73 -14.30
N ASP A 105 -24.68 10.60 -13.32
CA ASP A 105 -25.27 11.76 -12.66
C ASP A 105 -24.22 12.50 -11.85
N PHE A 106 -23.32 11.77 -11.19
CA PHE A 106 -22.17 12.37 -10.51
C PHE A 106 -21.19 13.03 -11.47
N LYS A 107 -20.91 12.40 -12.61
CA LYS A 107 -20.06 12.98 -13.66
C LYS A 107 -20.66 14.28 -14.23
N THR A 108 -21.97 14.36 -14.32
CA THR A 108 -22.65 15.58 -14.76
C THR A 108 -22.36 16.75 -13.82
N LEU A 109 -22.31 16.52 -12.52
CA LEU A 109 -21.93 17.55 -11.53
C LEU A 109 -20.48 18.03 -11.68
N PHE A 110 -19.62 17.19 -12.25
CA PHE A 110 -18.20 17.47 -12.41
C PHE A 110 -17.85 18.15 -13.75
N ILE A 111 -18.78 18.26 -14.70
CA ILE A 111 -18.58 18.90 -16.02
C ILE A 111 -17.84 20.27 -15.94
N PRO A 112 -18.20 21.21 -15.04
CA PRO A 112 -17.52 22.50 -14.99
C PRO A 112 -16.02 22.39 -14.71
N PHE A 113 -15.62 21.45 -13.87
CA PHE A 113 -14.21 21.23 -13.50
C PHE A 113 -13.43 20.49 -14.59
N VAL A 114 -14.07 19.54 -15.27
CA VAL A 114 -13.49 18.86 -16.45
C VAL A 114 -13.25 19.90 -17.56
N LYS A 115 -14.21 20.79 -17.81
CA LYS A 115 -14.09 21.87 -18.80
C LYS A 115 -12.96 22.84 -18.46
N GLU A 116 -12.83 23.23 -17.19
CA GLU A 116 -11.73 24.08 -16.70
C GLU A 116 -10.38 23.40 -16.94
N GLU A 117 -10.26 22.10 -16.64
CA GLU A 117 -9.04 21.32 -16.84
C GLU A 117 -8.67 21.21 -18.31
N LEU A 118 -9.62 20.86 -19.18
CA LEU A 118 -9.38 20.73 -20.62
C LEU A 118 -8.91 22.04 -21.25
N LEU A 119 -9.52 23.16 -20.89
CA LEU A 119 -9.24 24.46 -21.51
C LEU A 119 -8.05 25.20 -20.88
N LYS A 120 -7.81 25.05 -19.58
CA LYS A 120 -6.82 25.87 -18.86
C LYS A 120 -5.69 25.07 -18.21
N GLN A 121 -5.83 23.74 -18.09
CA GLN A 121 -4.83 22.88 -17.45
C GLN A 121 -4.50 23.36 -16.03
N THR A 122 -5.53 23.71 -15.29
CA THR A 122 -5.42 24.37 -13.98
C THR A 122 -4.78 23.47 -12.96
N SER A 123 -5.09 22.17 -12.97
CA SER A 123 -4.58 21.22 -12.00
C SER A 123 -3.06 21.08 -12.10
N SER A 124 -2.50 20.94 -13.30
CA SER A 124 -1.06 20.82 -13.53
C SER A 124 -0.28 21.99 -12.93
N LYS A 125 -0.70 23.22 -13.26
CA LYS A 125 -0.03 24.45 -12.80
C LYS A 125 -0.07 24.57 -11.27
N LYS A 126 -1.19 24.23 -10.66
CA LYS A 126 -1.42 24.42 -9.22
C LYS A 126 -0.83 23.31 -8.37
N VAL A 127 -0.74 22.09 -8.88
CA VAL A 127 -0.03 21.01 -8.21
C VAL A 127 1.48 21.30 -8.19
N LEU A 128 2.06 21.77 -9.30
CA LEU A 128 3.46 22.19 -9.32
C LEU A 128 3.74 23.30 -8.31
N GLU A 129 2.83 24.28 -8.16
CA GLU A 129 2.95 25.34 -7.15
C GLU A 129 2.96 24.77 -5.71
N SER A 130 2.14 23.76 -5.41
CA SER A 130 2.13 23.09 -4.12
C SER A 130 3.41 22.28 -3.90
N THR A 131 3.87 21.55 -4.92
CA THR A 131 5.07 20.73 -4.87
C THR A 131 6.33 21.55 -4.58
N GLU A 132 6.43 22.77 -5.14
CA GLU A 132 7.54 23.69 -4.81
C GLU A 132 7.58 24.07 -3.33
N LYS A 133 6.43 24.18 -2.67
CA LYS A 133 6.33 24.42 -1.23
C LYS A 133 6.72 23.20 -0.39
N LEU A 134 6.62 22.02 -0.97
CA LEU A 134 6.90 20.71 -0.35
C LEU A 134 8.27 20.13 -0.77
N LYS A 135 9.20 20.94 -1.26
CA LYS A 135 10.51 20.53 -1.83
C LYS A 135 11.38 19.65 -0.91
N ASP A 136 11.15 19.72 0.40
CA ASP A 136 11.91 18.92 1.39
C ASP A 136 11.29 17.50 1.58
N TYR A 137 10.19 17.21 0.90
CA TYR A 137 9.49 15.93 0.93
C TYR A 137 9.55 15.24 -0.44
N ASN A 138 9.35 13.93 -0.45
CA ASN A 138 9.28 13.18 -1.68
C ASN A 138 7.95 13.45 -2.41
N VAL A 139 8.03 13.88 -3.66
CA VAL A 139 6.89 14.07 -4.54
C VAL A 139 6.25 12.72 -4.84
N GLN A 140 4.95 12.61 -4.63
CA GLN A 140 4.19 11.37 -4.81
C GLN A 140 3.54 11.30 -6.20
N VAL A 141 3.11 12.43 -6.76
CA VAL A 141 2.45 12.49 -8.06
C VAL A 141 3.07 13.56 -8.96
N ASN A 142 3.15 13.24 -10.24
CA ASN A 142 3.65 14.16 -11.26
C ASN A 142 2.48 14.55 -12.18
N PRO A 143 2.02 15.82 -12.15
CA PRO A 143 0.92 16.26 -12.97
C PRO A 143 1.27 16.19 -14.47
N ARG A 144 0.27 15.88 -15.28
CA ARG A 144 0.32 16.02 -16.73
C ARG A 144 -0.36 17.31 -17.13
N ASP A 145 -0.21 17.73 -18.38
CA ASP A 145 -0.90 18.94 -18.87
C ASP A 145 -2.41 18.80 -18.66
N ILE A 146 -2.99 17.66 -19.06
CA ILE A 146 -4.38 17.30 -18.79
C ILE A 146 -4.40 16.06 -17.89
N ASN A 147 -5.10 16.15 -16.76
CA ASN A 147 -5.18 15.11 -15.74
C ASN A 147 -6.48 14.31 -15.81
N LEU A 148 -6.89 13.99 -17.04
CA LEU A 148 -8.11 13.25 -17.37
C LEU A 148 -7.81 12.09 -18.32
N PHE A 149 -8.65 11.06 -18.20
CA PHE A 149 -8.75 9.96 -19.14
C PHE A 149 -10.07 10.04 -19.91
N TYR A 150 -10.07 9.52 -21.13
CA TYR A 150 -11.27 9.17 -21.86
C TYR A 150 -11.52 7.67 -21.66
N ILE A 151 -12.76 7.32 -21.30
CA ILE A 151 -13.13 5.95 -20.95
C ILE A 151 -14.32 5.46 -21.76
N GLU A 152 -14.26 4.23 -22.19
CA GLU A 152 -15.35 3.38 -22.70
C GLU A 152 -15.23 2.01 -22.04
N ASP A 153 -16.09 1.06 -22.37
CA ASP A 153 -16.12 -0.25 -21.68
C ASP A 153 -14.76 -0.98 -21.73
N ASP A 154 -14.06 -0.88 -22.86
CA ASP A 154 -12.78 -1.53 -23.07
C ASP A 154 -11.61 -0.54 -23.22
N LEU A 155 -11.82 0.72 -22.84
CA LEU A 155 -10.86 1.79 -23.04
C LEU A 155 -10.73 2.68 -21.81
N ARG A 156 -9.49 2.91 -21.38
CA ARG A 156 -9.14 4.01 -20.46
C ARG A 156 -7.79 4.57 -20.85
N GLU A 157 -7.79 5.63 -21.68
CA GLU A 157 -6.57 6.26 -22.18
C GLU A 157 -6.58 7.76 -21.93
N ARG A 158 -5.38 8.34 -21.81
CA ARG A 158 -5.20 9.76 -21.50
C ARG A 158 -5.70 10.67 -22.58
N ILE A 159 -6.28 11.80 -22.21
CA ILE A 159 -6.54 12.91 -23.12
C ILE A 159 -5.26 13.75 -23.22
N ILE A 160 -4.80 14.00 -24.45
CA ILE A 160 -3.60 14.78 -24.76
C ILE A 160 -3.98 15.92 -25.70
N TYR A 161 -3.45 17.14 -25.48
CA TYR A 161 -3.65 18.29 -26.34
C TYR A 161 -2.36 18.63 -27.10
N GLN A 162 -2.43 18.60 -28.44
CA GLN A 162 -1.30 18.91 -29.32
C GLN A 162 -1.83 19.53 -30.62
N ASN A 163 -1.16 20.58 -31.12
CA ASN A 163 -1.48 21.21 -32.41
C ASN A 163 -2.98 21.56 -32.53
N GLU A 164 -3.54 22.20 -31.51
CA GLU A 164 -4.95 22.64 -31.47
C GLU A 164 -5.98 21.49 -31.56
N THR A 165 -5.55 20.25 -31.28
CA THR A 165 -6.39 19.05 -31.34
C THR A 165 -6.21 18.22 -30.09
N TYR A 166 -7.30 17.67 -29.58
CA TYR A 166 -7.30 16.70 -28.47
C TYR A 166 -7.25 15.29 -29.05
N TYR A 167 -6.39 14.45 -28.47
CA TYR A 167 -6.23 13.05 -28.84
C TYR A 167 -6.49 12.17 -27.62
N VAL A 168 -7.14 11.03 -27.85
CA VAL A 168 -7.14 9.92 -26.88
C VAL A 168 -5.92 9.06 -27.18
N ASN A 169 -4.98 9.04 -26.23
CA ASN A 169 -3.67 8.42 -26.43
C ASN A 169 -3.77 6.95 -26.87
N LYS A 170 -2.89 6.51 -27.76
CA LYS A 170 -2.87 5.15 -28.32
C LYS A 170 -4.13 4.72 -29.08
N THR A 171 -4.96 5.66 -29.49
CA THR A 171 -6.16 5.40 -30.30
C THR A 171 -6.20 6.34 -31.51
N ASP A 172 -7.15 6.12 -32.42
CA ASP A 172 -7.45 7.02 -33.54
C ASP A 172 -8.47 8.11 -33.17
N ILE A 173 -8.96 8.13 -31.94
CA ILE A 173 -9.96 9.07 -31.43
C ILE A 173 -9.32 10.45 -31.27
N LYS A 174 -9.91 11.45 -31.90
CA LYS A 174 -9.47 12.84 -31.83
C LYS A 174 -10.67 13.78 -31.89
N PHE A 175 -10.52 14.95 -31.27
CA PHE A 175 -11.56 15.97 -31.20
C PHE A 175 -10.94 17.34 -31.41
N SER A 176 -11.67 18.22 -32.12
CA SER A 176 -11.50 19.65 -31.95
C SER A 176 -12.03 20.07 -30.56
N GLU A 177 -11.68 21.27 -30.10
CA GLU A 177 -12.18 21.80 -28.81
C GLU A 177 -13.71 21.75 -28.74
N LYS A 178 -14.39 22.19 -29.81
CA LYS A 178 -15.86 22.21 -29.87
C LYS A 178 -16.47 20.81 -29.78
N GLU A 179 -15.89 19.85 -30.48
CA GLU A 179 -16.36 18.44 -30.46
C GLU A 179 -16.15 17.83 -29.08
N LEU A 180 -14.96 18.03 -28.47
CA LEU A 180 -14.68 17.50 -27.14
C LEU A 180 -15.61 18.09 -26.06
N LEU A 181 -15.88 19.38 -26.11
CA LEU A 181 -16.82 20.02 -25.19
C LEU A 181 -18.26 19.54 -25.41
N SER A 182 -18.65 19.29 -26.66
CA SER A 182 -19.95 18.67 -26.96
C SER A 182 -20.03 17.23 -26.46
N GLU A 183 -18.95 16.45 -26.61
CA GLU A 183 -18.86 15.09 -26.07
C GLU A 183 -18.96 15.09 -24.53
N LEU A 184 -18.29 16.01 -23.85
CA LEU A 184 -18.37 16.18 -22.40
C LEU A 184 -19.79 16.50 -21.91
N GLU A 185 -20.52 17.38 -22.59
CA GLU A 185 -21.89 17.77 -22.21
C GLU A 185 -22.89 16.63 -22.42
N ASN A 186 -22.72 15.82 -23.47
CA ASN A 186 -23.64 14.73 -23.80
C ASN A 186 -23.28 13.40 -23.13
N HIS A 187 -21.98 13.17 -22.91
CA HIS A 187 -21.40 11.93 -22.43
C HIS A 187 -20.38 12.17 -21.31
N PRO A 188 -20.74 12.80 -20.19
CA PRO A 188 -19.83 13.07 -19.09
C PRO A 188 -19.23 11.77 -18.48
N GLU A 189 -19.95 10.66 -18.60
CA GLU A 189 -19.51 9.33 -18.19
C GLU A 189 -18.26 8.83 -18.92
N LYS A 190 -17.87 9.44 -20.03
CA LYS A 190 -16.66 9.12 -20.78
C LYS A 190 -15.41 9.86 -20.29
N PHE A 191 -15.54 10.76 -19.31
CA PHE A 191 -14.43 11.52 -18.77
C PHE A 191 -14.10 11.06 -17.33
N SER A 192 -12.91 10.50 -17.15
CA SER A 192 -12.47 9.96 -15.88
C SER A 192 -11.31 10.76 -15.32
N PRO A 193 -11.37 11.21 -14.07
CA PRO A 193 -10.26 11.89 -13.41
C PRO A 193 -9.11 10.90 -13.12
N ASN A 194 -7.87 11.38 -13.25
CA ASN A 194 -6.72 10.64 -12.75
C ASN A 194 -6.52 10.88 -11.25
N VAL A 195 -5.41 10.39 -10.68
CA VAL A 195 -5.06 10.52 -9.26
C VAL A 195 -5.06 11.97 -8.74
N ILE A 196 -4.84 12.98 -9.62
CA ILE A 196 -4.82 14.41 -9.27
C ILE A 196 -6.24 15.00 -9.25
N MET A 197 -7.06 14.66 -10.24
CA MET A 197 -8.41 15.20 -10.37
C MET A 197 -9.45 14.43 -9.55
N ARG A 198 -9.22 13.14 -9.25
CA ARG A 198 -10.14 12.29 -8.49
C ARG A 198 -10.47 12.85 -7.10
N PRO A 199 -9.51 13.35 -6.31
CA PRO A 199 -9.83 13.98 -5.04
C PRO A 199 -10.77 15.18 -5.16
N LEU A 200 -10.56 16.03 -6.17
CA LEU A 200 -11.47 17.15 -6.44
C LEU A 200 -12.87 16.67 -6.82
N TYR A 201 -12.96 15.65 -7.68
CA TYR A 201 -14.23 15.05 -8.08
C TYR A 201 -15.01 14.54 -6.85
N GLN A 202 -14.34 13.83 -5.95
CA GLN A 202 -14.91 13.36 -4.71
C GLN A 202 -15.49 14.50 -3.87
N GLU A 203 -14.73 15.59 -3.66
CA GLU A 203 -15.18 16.73 -2.83
C GLU A 203 -16.25 17.60 -3.48
N VAL A 204 -16.35 17.60 -4.80
CA VAL A 204 -17.44 18.26 -5.54
C VAL A 204 -18.76 17.53 -5.32
N ILE A 205 -18.73 16.19 -5.30
CA ILE A 205 -19.94 15.36 -5.13
C ILE A 205 -20.31 15.25 -3.65
N LEU A 206 -19.33 14.99 -2.80
CA LEU A 206 -19.49 14.81 -1.36
C LEU A 206 -18.57 15.78 -0.62
N PRO A 207 -19.06 16.91 -0.15
CA PRO A 207 -18.26 17.80 0.68
C PRO A 207 -17.92 17.10 2.00
N ASN A 208 -16.75 16.48 2.05
CA ASN A 208 -16.33 15.65 3.18
C ASN A 208 -15.80 16.51 4.33
N LEU A 209 -16.12 16.12 5.56
CA LEU A 209 -15.42 16.64 6.73
C LEU A 209 -13.98 16.12 6.78
N CYS A 210 -13.81 14.83 6.46
CA CYS A 210 -12.55 14.15 6.62
C CYS A 210 -12.36 13.10 5.50
N TYR A 211 -11.20 13.11 4.88
CA TYR A 211 -10.72 12.03 4.02
C TYR A 211 -9.84 11.08 4.83
N ILE A 212 -10.19 9.80 4.86
CA ILE A 212 -9.46 8.76 5.55
C ILE A 212 -8.70 7.95 4.50
N GLY A 213 -7.37 8.02 4.51
CA GLY A 213 -6.53 7.39 3.51
C GLY A 213 -5.27 6.74 4.05
N GLY A 214 -4.59 5.97 3.20
CA GLY A 214 -3.26 5.45 3.50
C GLY A 214 -2.18 6.53 3.44
N GLY A 215 -0.99 6.28 3.99
CA GLY A 215 0.08 7.27 4.05
C GLY A 215 0.48 7.87 2.69
N GLY A 216 0.58 7.04 1.65
CA GLY A 216 0.86 7.51 0.28
C GLY A 216 -0.28 8.36 -0.29
N GLU A 217 -1.54 8.02 0.04
CA GLU A 217 -2.69 8.80 -0.37
C GLU A 217 -2.69 10.18 0.28
N LEU A 218 -2.50 10.24 1.61
CA LEU A 218 -2.42 11.52 2.31
C LEU A 218 -1.26 12.39 1.79
N ALA A 219 -0.14 11.78 1.45
CA ALA A 219 1.02 12.49 0.94
C ALA A 219 0.68 13.20 -0.39
N TYR A 220 0.07 12.52 -1.37
CA TYR A 220 -0.29 13.22 -2.62
C TYR A 220 -1.45 14.20 -2.45
N TRP A 221 -2.38 13.97 -1.51
CA TRP A 221 -3.43 14.95 -1.23
C TRP A 221 -2.85 16.30 -0.82
N LEU A 222 -1.76 16.32 -0.01
CA LEU A 222 -1.09 17.57 0.38
C LEU A 222 -0.56 18.37 -0.82
N GLU A 223 -0.22 17.69 -1.91
CA GLU A 223 0.22 18.34 -3.16
C GLU A 223 -0.93 19.05 -3.91
N LEU A 224 -2.19 18.75 -3.57
CA LEU A 224 -3.37 19.30 -4.24
C LEU A 224 -3.90 20.60 -3.63
N LYS A 225 -3.37 21.07 -2.50
CA LYS A 225 -3.94 22.18 -1.72
C LYS A 225 -4.13 23.46 -2.55
N SER A 226 -3.11 23.90 -3.31
CA SER A 226 -3.21 25.11 -4.13
C SER A 226 -4.24 24.95 -5.28
N PHE A 227 -4.44 23.73 -5.76
CA PHE A 227 -5.46 23.43 -6.77
C PHE A 227 -6.88 23.58 -6.20
N PHE A 228 -7.15 22.99 -5.03
CA PHE A 228 -8.43 23.13 -4.34
C PHE A 228 -8.78 24.59 -4.04
N ASP A 229 -7.83 25.37 -3.55
CA ASP A 229 -8.00 26.79 -3.26
C ASP A 229 -8.33 27.59 -4.53
N THR A 230 -7.73 27.25 -5.67
CA THR A 230 -7.94 27.94 -6.94
C THR A 230 -9.35 27.72 -7.49
N VAL A 231 -9.89 26.51 -7.34
CA VAL A 231 -11.24 26.16 -7.82
C VAL A 231 -12.33 26.39 -6.75
N ASN A 232 -11.96 26.95 -5.60
CA ASN A 232 -12.84 27.29 -4.49
C ASN A 232 -13.64 26.09 -3.93
N ILE A 233 -12.98 24.93 -3.84
CA ILE A 233 -13.52 23.74 -3.18
C ILE A 233 -12.82 23.55 -1.83
N THR A 234 -13.60 23.25 -0.80
CA THR A 234 -13.08 23.04 0.56
C THR A 234 -12.18 21.82 0.59
N PHE A 235 -10.95 21.99 1.09
CA PHE A 235 -10.02 20.89 1.31
C PHE A 235 -10.38 20.19 2.62
N PRO A 236 -10.58 18.84 2.65
CA PRO A 236 -11.00 18.13 3.85
C PRO A 236 -9.88 17.97 4.85
N ILE A 237 -10.22 17.60 6.08
CA ILE A 237 -9.25 17.11 7.06
C ILE A 237 -8.69 15.78 6.53
N LEU A 238 -7.37 15.62 6.56
CA LEU A 238 -6.72 14.36 6.19
C LEU A 238 -6.46 13.53 7.45
N LEU A 239 -6.93 12.29 7.47
CA LEU A 239 -6.75 11.36 8.57
C LEU A 239 -6.12 10.06 8.07
N LEU A 240 -5.03 9.65 8.72
CA LEU A 240 -4.42 8.36 8.43
C LEU A 240 -5.36 7.23 8.89
N ARG A 241 -5.67 6.30 7.97
CA ARG A 241 -6.46 5.12 8.33
C ARG A 241 -5.72 4.27 9.36
N ASN A 242 -6.48 3.54 10.20
CA ASN A 242 -5.88 2.56 11.10
C ASN A 242 -5.08 1.50 10.34
N SER A 243 -4.01 1.05 10.96
CA SER A 243 -3.26 -0.13 10.54
C SER A 243 -3.26 -1.14 11.67
N VAL A 244 -3.46 -2.42 11.35
CA VAL A 244 -3.64 -3.47 12.34
C VAL A 244 -2.95 -4.76 11.94
N LEU A 245 -2.38 -5.43 12.93
CA LEU A 245 -1.94 -6.82 12.84
C LEU A 245 -2.90 -7.69 13.66
N LEU A 246 -3.48 -8.69 13.02
CA LEU A 246 -4.30 -9.69 13.67
C LEU A 246 -3.44 -10.90 14.01
N ALA A 247 -3.43 -11.29 15.27
CA ALA A 247 -2.68 -12.46 15.73
C ALA A 247 -3.60 -13.40 16.53
N THR A 248 -3.40 -14.69 16.39
CA THR A 248 -4.08 -15.68 17.22
C THR A 248 -3.44 -15.75 18.60
N GLU A 249 -4.21 -16.17 19.63
CA GLU A 249 -3.64 -16.46 20.95
C GLU A 249 -2.43 -17.42 20.91
N LYS A 250 -2.47 -18.39 19.98
CA LYS A 250 -1.37 -19.34 19.78
C LYS A 250 -0.09 -18.65 19.32
N GLN A 251 -0.22 -17.69 18.41
CA GLN A 251 0.93 -16.88 17.92
C GLN A 251 1.45 -15.96 19.00
N ALA A 252 0.58 -15.31 19.77
CA ALA A 252 0.99 -14.50 20.92
C ALA A 252 1.75 -15.32 21.96
N LYS A 253 1.22 -16.47 22.39
CA LYS A 253 1.91 -17.39 23.29
C LYS A 253 3.23 -17.94 22.71
N LYS A 254 3.34 -18.09 21.38
CA LYS A 254 4.61 -18.48 20.71
C LYS A 254 5.62 -17.34 20.76
N ALA A 255 5.19 -16.08 20.56
CA ALA A 255 6.07 -14.91 20.71
C ALA A 255 6.62 -14.79 22.12
N ASP A 256 5.78 -14.92 23.16
CA ASP A 256 6.19 -14.91 24.56
C ASP A 256 7.23 -15.99 24.86
N LYS A 257 7.01 -17.23 24.40
CA LYS A 257 7.96 -18.35 24.60
C LYS A 257 9.30 -18.13 23.92
N LEU A 258 9.33 -17.36 22.84
CA LEU A 258 10.54 -17.02 22.09
C LEU A 258 11.18 -15.70 22.59
N ASN A 259 10.67 -15.14 23.69
CA ASN A 259 11.09 -13.82 24.23
C ASN A 259 11.10 -12.73 23.15
N LEU A 260 10.04 -12.69 22.34
CA LEU A 260 9.83 -11.68 21.33
C LEU A 260 8.83 -10.64 21.81
N THR A 261 9.20 -9.38 21.71
CA THR A 261 8.26 -8.28 21.79
C THR A 261 7.58 -8.06 20.44
N TRP A 262 6.44 -7.41 20.40
CA TRP A 262 5.79 -7.05 19.13
C TRP A 262 6.69 -6.14 18.29
N ASN A 263 7.45 -5.24 18.89
CA ASN A 263 8.41 -4.38 18.18
C ASN A 263 9.50 -5.20 17.48
N ASP A 264 9.99 -6.27 18.10
CA ASP A 264 10.96 -7.16 17.47
C ASP A 264 10.42 -7.73 16.16
N LEU A 265 9.14 -8.10 16.13
CA LEU A 265 8.49 -8.70 14.96
C LEU A 265 8.35 -7.75 13.76
N PHE A 266 8.40 -6.42 13.99
CA PHE A 266 8.43 -5.43 12.91
C PHE A 266 9.84 -5.19 12.33
N MET A 267 10.88 -5.74 12.95
CA MET A 267 12.25 -5.60 12.43
C MET A 267 12.44 -6.38 11.12
N LYS A 268 13.42 -5.95 10.32
CA LYS A 268 13.86 -6.77 9.19
C LYS A 268 14.39 -8.10 9.70
N GLN A 269 14.07 -9.21 9.02
CA GLN A 269 14.46 -10.58 9.45
C GLN A 269 15.94 -10.72 9.75
N ALA A 270 16.81 -10.08 8.96
CA ALA A 270 18.26 -10.14 9.16
C ALA A 270 18.67 -9.48 10.48
N ASP A 271 18.06 -8.35 10.82
CA ASP A 271 18.37 -7.60 12.03
C ASP A 271 17.79 -8.29 13.26
N LEU A 272 16.54 -8.74 13.19
CA LEU A 272 15.91 -9.56 14.23
C LEU A 272 16.76 -10.80 14.53
N GLY A 273 17.17 -11.53 13.49
CA GLY A 273 18.03 -12.72 13.66
C GLY A 273 19.39 -12.39 14.28
N ASN A 274 20.00 -11.26 13.93
CA ASN A 274 21.26 -10.81 14.52
C ASN A 274 21.09 -10.47 16.01
N GLU A 275 20.04 -9.73 16.37
CA GLU A 275 19.78 -9.34 17.77
C GLU A 275 19.48 -10.58 18.64
N LYS A 276 18.61 -11.47 18.17
CA LYS A 276 18.26 -12.67 18.96
C LYS A 276 19.45 -13.59 19.14
N ILE A 277 20.31 -13.76 18.14
CA ILE A 277 21.55 -14.53 18.32
C ILE A 277 22.47 -13.89 19.35
N LYS A 278 22.62 -12.59 19.36
CA LYS A 278 23.40 -11.90 20.39
C LYS A 278 22.83 -12.12 21.80
N SER A 279 21.51 -12.24 21.93
CA SER A 279 20.87 -12.53 23.21
C SER A 279 20.94 -14.00 23.64
N PHE A 280 21.08 -14.95 22.70
CA PHE A 280 21.20 -16.39 22.99
C PHE A 280 22.64 -16.82 23.26
N SER A 281 23.62 -16.06 22.76
CA SER A 281 25.04 -16.39 22.92
C SER A 281 25.47 -16.25 24.37
N GLU A 282 26.22 -17.22 24.86
CA GLU A 282 26.82 -17.24 26.20
C GLU A 282 27.93 -16.19 26.38
N PHE A 283 28.33 -15.53 25.32
CA PHE A 283 29.38 -14.52 25.29
C PHE A 283 28.99 -13.37 24.36
N ALA A 284 29.58 -12.20 24.56
CA ALA A 284 29.35 -11.04 23.72
C ALA A 284 29.92 -11.26 22.31
N ILE A 285 29.06 -11.08 21.28
CA ILE A 285 29.47 -11.06 19.87
C ILE A 285 29.77 -9.60 19.52
N ASP A 286 30.83 -9.07 20.09
CA ASP A 286 31.27 -7.70 19.92
C ASP A 286 32.80 -7.61 20.10
N PHE A 287 33.52 -7.16 19.10
CA PHE A 287 34.96 -6.96 19.10
C PHE A 287 35.35 -5.48 19.24
N SER A 288 34.49 -4.67 19.82
CA SER A 288 34.75 -3.24 20.01
C SER A 288 35.98 -2.99 20.85
N GLU A 289 36.18 -3.74 21.94
CA GLU A 289 37.37 -3.65 22.81
C GLU A 289 38.65 -4.01 22.05
N GLN A 290 38.63 -5.10 21.30
CA GLN A 290 39.77 -5.55 20.50
C GLN A 290 40.13 -4.55 19.41
N LYS A 291 39.09 -3.97 18.76
CA LYS A 291 39.30 -2.92 17.76
C LYS A 291 39.86 -1.63 18.40
N ALA A 292 39.37 -1.24 19.59
CA ALA A 292 39.89 -0.10 20.32
C ALA A 292 41.35 -0.29 20.73
N PHE A 293 41.67 -1.47 21.27
CA PHE A 293 43.07 -1.83 21.65
C PHE A 293 43.99 -1.79 20.42
N LEU A 294 43.55 -2.36 19.30
CA LEU A 294 44.33 -2.32 18.06
C LEU A 294 44.55 -0.86 17.57
N ARG A 295 43.54 -0.02 17.60
CA ARG A 295 43.71 1.39 17.25
C ARG A 295 44.75 2.10 18.15
N GLN A 296 44.69 1.87 19.44
CA GLN A 296 45.66 2.41 20.38
C GLN A 296 47.08 2.00 20.03
N GLN A 297 47.31 0.73 19.62
CA GLN A 297 48.62 0.29 19.15
C GLN A 297 49.06 1.08 17.89
N PHE A 298 48.15 1.29 16.97
CA PHE A 298 48.43 2.04 15.73
C PHE A 298 48.70 3.53 15.98
N GLU A 299 48.16 4.17 17.03
CA GLU A 299 48.48 5.55 17.42
C GLU A 299 49.98 5.73 17.68
N ASN A 300 50.63 4.75 18.37
CA ASN A 300 52.04 4.76 18.56
C ASN A 300 52.82 4.67 17.25
N LEU A 301 52.37 3.78 16.33
CA LEU A 301 52.98 3.62 15.01
C LEU A 301 52.79 4.90 14.15
N HIS A 302 51.63 5.57 14.22
CA HIS A 302 51.42 6.85 13.57
C HIS A 302 52.35 7.94 14.12
N THR A 303 52.59 7.96 15.42
CA THR A 303 53.56 8.90 16.04
C THR A 303 54.99 8.66 15.52
N ILE A 304 55.41 7.42 15.30
CA ILE A 304 56.69 7.10 14.67
C ILE A 304 56.67 7.50 13.20
N ALA A 305 55.61 7.17 12.48
CA ALA A 305 55.46 7.47 11.05
C ALA A 305 55.51 8.96 10.73
N SER A 306 54.95 9.79 11.62
CA SER A 306 54.98 11.25 11.47
C SER A 306 56.39 11.86 11.47
N LYS A 307 57.37 11.09 11.95
CA LYS A 307 58.82 11.47 11.97
C LYS A 307 59.60 10.94 10.75
N THR A 308 58.91 10.28 9.84
CA THR A 308 59.46 9.67 8.62
C THR A 308 58.84 10.26 7.36
N ASP A 309 58.92 9.57 6.25
CA ASP A 309 58.35 10.03 4.98
C ASP A 309 56.86 9.72 4.83
N GLN A 310 56.24 10.34 3.85
CA GLN A 310 54.81 10.19 3.56
C GLN A 310 54.44 8.73 3.13
N SER A 311 55.36 7.99 2.52
CA SER A 311 55.14 6.65 2.05
C SER A 311 54.96 5.72 3.24
N PHE A 312 55.79 5.82 4.29
CA PHE A 312 55.68 5.04 5.49
C PHE A 312 54.38 5.34 6.28
N SER A 313 53.99 6.63 6.36
CA SER A 313 52.73 7.04 6.96
C SER A 313 51.54 6.39 6.23
N GLY A 314 51.56 6.35 4.89
CA GLY A 314 50.56 5.64 4.08
C GLY A 314 50.53 4.14 4.35
N ALA A 315 51.68 3.51 4.52
CA ALA A 315 51.78 2.06 4.83
C ALA A 315 51.16 1.70 6.20
N VAL A 316 51.44 2.52 7.24
CA VAL A 316 50.88 2.33 8.59
C VAL A 316 49.35 2.46 8.54
N LYS A 317 48.79 3.47 7.88
CA LYS A 317 47.33 3.64 7.73
C LYS A 317 46.67 2.50 6.98
N ALA A 318 47.29 2.02 5.91
CA ALA A 318 46.80 0.90 5.14
C ALA A 318 46.77 -0.40 5.97
N GLN A 319 47.83 -0.62 6.77
CA GLN A 319 47.93 -1.79 7.65
C GLN A 319 46.91 -1.77 8.79
N GLU A 320 46.71 -0.60 9.43
CA GLU A 320 45.64 -0.41 10.43
C GLU A 320 44.29 -0.78 9.84
N THR A 321 43.94 -0.17 8.70
CA THR A 321 42.65 -0.44 8.00
C THR A 321 42.49 -1.94 7.72
N LYS A 322 43.51 -2.61 7.24
CA LYS A 322 43.50 -4.05 6.96
C LYS A 322 43.24 -4.89 8.21
N GLN A 323 43.86 -4.53 9.33
CA GLN A 323 43.72 -5.27 10.59
C GLN A 323 42.35 -5.04 11.24
N ILE A 324 41.85 -3.80 11.24
CA ILE A 324 40.47 -3.49 11.70
C ILE A 324 39.43 -4.26 10.87
N LYS A 325 39.54 -4.26 9.54
CA LYS A 325 38.68 -5.08 8.66
C LYS A 325 38.82 -6.58 8.95
N GLY A 326 39.98 -7.05 9.34
CA GLY A 326 40.22 -8.42 9.76
C GLY A 326 39.37 -8.78 10.98
N LEU A 327 39.37 -7.96 12.03
CA LEU A 327 38.53 -8.14 13.22
C LEU A 327 37.04 -8.06 12.90
N GLU A 328 36.60 -7.09 12.06
CA GLU A 328 35.21 -7.02 11.62
C GLU A 328 34.75 -8.28 10.89
N ASN A 329 35.61 -8.87 10.06
CA ASN A 329 35.33 -10.13 9.38
C ASN A 329 35.26 -11.33 10.34
N LEU A 330 36.10 -11.36 11.38
CA LEU A 330 36.04 -12.37 12.41
C LEU A 330 34.76 -12.29 13.24
N GLU A 331 34.34 -11.06 13.59
CA GLU A 331 33.08 -10.81 14.29
C GLU A 331 31.87 -11.30 13.48
N LYS A 332 31.83 -10.99 12.16
CA LYS A 332 30.80 -11.52 11.25
C LYS A 332 30.83 -13.05 11.16
N ARG A 333 32.01 -13.68 11.16
CA ARG A 333 32.14 -15.13 11.11
C ARG A 333 31.70 -15.77 12.43
N LEU A 334 31.98 -15.14 13.57
CA LEU A 334 31.49 -15.57 14.88
C LEU A 334 29.97 -15.53 14.95
N LEU A 335 29.35 -14.40 14.55
CA LEU A 335 27.88 -14.28 14.45
C LEU A 335 27.29 -15.38 13.56
N LYS A 336 27.93 -15.70 12.42
CA LYS A 336 27.47 -16.75 11.52
C LYS A 336 27.64 -18.16 12.15
N ALA A 337 28.64 -18.38 12.97
CA ALA A 337 28.80 -19.63 13.69
C ALA A 337 27.74 -19.84 14.77
N GLU A 338 27.43 -18.78 15.54
CA GLU A 338 26.35 -18.81 16.53
C GLU A 338 24.97 -18.96 15.88
N LYS A 339 24.73 -18.36 14.73
CA LYS A 339 23.50 -18.59 13.94
C LYS A 339 23.31 -20.07 13.55
N ARG A 340 24.38 -20.79 13.27
CA ARG A 340 24.30 -22.26 12.99
C ARG A 340 24.01 -23.05 14.24
N LYS A 341 24.59 -22.66 15.39
CA LYS A 341 24.36 -23.31 16.68
C LYS A 341 22.90 -23.17 17.14
N HIS A 342 22.31 -22.01 16.89
CA HIS A 342 20.92 -21.66 17.27
C HIS A 342 19.95 -21.66 16.07
N SER A 343 20.19 -22.52 15.07
CA SER A 343 19.39 -22.52 13.84
C SER A 343 17.92 -22.85 14.08
N GLU A 344 17.61 -23.77 14.99
CA GLU A 344 16.24 -24.17 15.29
C GLU A 344 15.42 -23.04 15.94
N GLU A 345 16.03 -22.32 16.88
CA GLU A 345 15.38 -21.16 17.53
C GLU A 345 15.13 -20.06 16.51
N LEU A 346 16.12 -19.77 15.65
CA LEU A 346 15.97 -18.80 14.58
C LEU A 346 14.87 -19.18 13.60
N GLU A 347 14.81 -20.45 13.19
CA GLU A 347 13.76 -20.93 12.29
C GLU A 347 12.37 -20.72 12.89
N ARG A 348 12.18 -21.03 14.17
CA ARG A 348 10.92 -20.80 14.88
C ARG A 348 10.52 -19.32 14.94
N ILE A 349 11.51 -18.43 15.11
CA ILE A 349 11.31 -16.97 15.09
C ILE A 349 10.89 -16.50 13.69
N MET A 350 11.64 -16.94 12.66
CA MET A 350 11.37 -16.56 11.28
C MET A 350 10.01 -17.10 10.80
N ASP A 351 9.65 -18.31 11.18
CA ASP A 351 8.34 -18.91 10.89
C ASP A 351 7.19 -18.09 11.49
N LEU A 352 7.33 -17.65 12.76
CA LEU A 352 6.32 -16.81 13.38
C LEU A 352 6.21 -15.47 12.66
N GLN A 353 7.34 -14.83 12.36
CA GLN A 353 7.35 -13.57 11.63
C GLN A 353 6.74 -13.70 10.22
N ASN A 354 7.06 -14.80 9.49
CA ASN A 354 6.48 -15.06 8.17
C ASN A 354 4.97 -15.30 8.21
N GLN A 355 4.43 -15.88 9.28
CA GLN A 355 2.98 -16.03 9.47
C GLN A 355 2.30 -14.68 9.71
N LEU A 356 2.92 -13.80 10.50
CA LEU A 356 2.37 -12.49 10.84
C LEU A 356 2.59 -11.44 9.74
N PHE A 357 3.67 -11.57 8.99
CA PHE A 357 4.06 -10.66 7.90
C PHE A 357 4.35 -11.45 6.61
N PRO A 358 3.29 -11.93 5.93
CA PRO A 358 3.43 -12.70 4.70
C PRO A 358 4.26 -11.95 3.66
N ILE A 359 5.18 -12.67 2.99
CA ILE A 359 6.13 -12.11 2.01
C ILE A 359 6.90 -10.89 2.53
N LYS A 360 7.13 -10.80 3.85
CA LYS A 360 7.82 -9.68 4.52
C LYS A 360 7.13 -8.33 4.34
N SER A 361 5.82 -8.34 4.15
CA SER A 361 4.95 -7.18 4.00
C SER A 361 3.96 -7.11 5.16
N LEU A 362 3.30 -5.95 5.33
CA LEU A 362 2.22 -5.84 6.30
C LEU A 362 1.08 -6.81 5.95
N GLN A 363 0.55 -7.48 6.97
CA GLN A 363 -0.53 -8.47 6.83
C GLN A 363 -1.74 -7.90 6.08
N GLU A 364 -2.16 -6.67 6.40
CA GLU A 364 -3.29 -5.97 5.76
C GLU A 364 -3.12 -5.74 4.25
N ARG A 365 -1.89 -5.86 3.72
CA ARG A 365 -1.58 -5.75 2.30
C ARG A 365 -1.56 -7.09 1.57
N GLN A 366 -1.60 -8.19 2.31
CA GLN A 366 -1.37 -9.52 1.74
C GLN A 366 -2.48 -10.51 2.05
N THR A 367 -3.02 -10.49 3.26
CA THR A 367 -3.95 -11.51 3.73
C THR A 367 -5.40 -11.08 3.48
N ASN A 368 -6.20 -11.96 2.88
CA ASN A 368 -7.62 -11.73 2.73
C ASN A 368 -8.33 -11.91 4.08
N PHE A 369 -9.35 -11.09 4.36
CA PHE A 369 -10.10 -11.11 5.62
C PHE A 369 -10.76 -12.46 5.92
N SER A 370 -11.08 -13.23 4.90
CA SER A 370 -11.67 -14.56 5.04
C SER A 370 -10.83 -15.52 5.88
N GLU A 371 -9.50 -15.33 5.92
CA GLU A 371 -8.60 -16.15 6.74
C GLU A 371 -8.94 -16.02 8.23
N PHE A 372 -9.32 -14.84 8.68
CA PHE A 372 -9.73 -14.57 10.05
C PHE A 372 -11.23 -14.89 10.26
N TYR A 373 -12.05 -14.57 9.25
CA TYR A 373 -13.49 -14.82 9.34
C TYR A 373 -13.82 -16.30 9.49
N VAL A 374 -13.07 -17.21 8.86
CA VAL A 374 -13.26 -18.67 9.03
C VAL A 374 -13.18 -19.08 10.51
N THR A 375 -12.38 -18.40 11.32
CA THR A 375 -12.23 -18.68 12.76
C THR A 375 -13.24 -17.90 13.59
N ASP A 376 -13.31 -16.58 13.40
CA ASP A 376 -14.06 -15.66 14.27
C ASP A 376 -15.52 -15.42 13.81
N GLY A 377 -15.82 -15.68 12.53
CA GLY A 377 -17.17 -15.50 11.96
C GLY A 377 -17.65 -14.05 12.08
N ASP A 378 -18.92 -13.88 12.37
CA ASP A 378 -19.57 -12.57 12.50
C ASP A 378 -19.04 -11.73 13.66
N ALA A 379 -18.26 -12.31 14.58
CA ALA A 379 -17.63 -11.56 15.66
C ALA A 379 -16.40 -10.74 15.22
N LEU A 380 -15.83 -11.02 14.04
CA LEU A 380 -14.60 -10.39 13.56
C LEU A 380 -14.76 -8.86 13.43
N ILE A 381 -15.75 -8.38 12.68
CA ILE A 381 -15.95 -6.95 12.43
C ILE A 381 -16.30 -6.19 13.71
N PRO A 382 -17.26 -6.63 14.56
CA PRO A 382 -17.53 -6.01 15.84
C PRO A 382 -16.28 -5.91 16.74
N LYS A 383 -15.44 -6.95 16.77
CA LYS A 383 -14.20 -6.97 17.54
C LYS A 383 -13.19 -5.92 17.05
N LEU A 384 -13.05 -5.78 15.72
CA LEU A 384 -12.24 -4.73 15.13
C LEU A 384 -12.75 -3.34 15.47
N LEU A 385 -14.05 -3.09 15.31
CA LEU A 385 -14.67 -1.80 15.61
C LEU A 385 -14.52 -1.41 17.09
N ALA A 386 -14.62 -2.37 18.01
CA ALA A 386 -14.46 -2.13 19.45
C ALA A 386 -13.00 -1.83 19.83
N SER A 387 -12.03 -2.39 19.10
CA SER A 387 -10.60 -2.33 19.43
C SER A 387 -9.89 -1.15 18.80
N LEU A 388 -10.24 -0.79 17.56
CA LEU A 388 -9.56 0.24 16.80
C LEU A 388 -9.92 1.65 17.29
N LYS A 389 -8.93 2.53 17.35
CA LYS A 389 -9.03 3.92 17.77
C LYS A 389 -8.62 4.86 16.65
N PRO A 390 -9.52 5.27 15.76
CA PRO A 390 -9.16 5.98 14.54
C PRO A 390 -8.48 7.34 14.75
N LEU A 391 -8.66 7.98 15.92
CA LEU A 391 -7.99 9.25 16.25
C LEU A 391 -6.67 9.08 17.01
N GLU A 392 -6.33 7.86 17.40
CA GLU A 392 -5.03 7.54 17.96
C GLU A 392 -4.11 7.07 16.84
N ASN A 393 -3.19 7.92 16.41
CA ASN A 393 -2.28 7.64 15.29
C ASN A 393 -1.24 6.59 15.67
N ARG A 394 -1.65 5.31 15.73
CA ARG A 394 -0.81 4.17 16.10
C ARG A 394 -1.14 2.94 15.25
N PHE A 395 -0.21 1.99 15.25
CA PHE A 395 -0.42 0.65 14.72
C PHE A 395 -0.95 -0.25 15.83
N ASP A 396 -2.09 -0.89 15.62
CA ASP A 396 -2.73 -1.73 16.63
C ASP A 396 -2.41 -3.22 16.41
N ILE A 397 -2.32 -3.98 17.50
CA ILE A 397 -2.18 -5.44 17.48
C ILE A 397 -3.37 -6.03 18.22
N ILE A 398 -4.18 -6.81 17.53
CA ILE A 398 -5.39 -7.42 18.08
C ILE A 398 -5.20 -8.92 18.15
N ILE A 399 -5.40 -9.48 19.34
CA ILE A 399 -5.39 -10.93 19.55
C ILE A 399 -6.83 -11.43 19.37
N LEU A 400 -6.98 -12.35 18.41
CA LEU A 400 -8.24 -12.99 18.06
C LEU A 400 -8.50 -14.24 18.89
#